data_cd0c98e5f42669039d18cdec78a63b62
#
_entry.id   cd0c98e5f42669039d18cdec78a63b62
#
_cell.length_a   1.000
_cell.length_b   1.000
_cell.length_c   1.000
_cell.angle_alpha   90.00
_cell.angle_beta   90.00
_cell.angle_gamma   90.00
#
_symmetry.space_group_name_H-M   'P 1'
#
loop_
_entity.id
_entity.type
_entity.pdbx_description
1 polymer ?
#
loop_
_entity_poly.entity_id
_entity_poly.type
_entity_poly.pdbx_seq_one_letter_code
_entity_poly.pdbx_strand_id
1 'polypeptide(L)'
;MNASKRRAIYETLQSLNPHPTTELEYSTPFELLIAVMLSAQATDVSVNKAMRKMFPVANTPRQIVALGEEGVTEYIKTIGLYRTKAKNVVATCRILLDRYDGEVPADREALEGLPGVGRKTANVVLNTAFGQPTIAVDTHIFRVANRTGLAPGKDVRAVEAALEKFTPKEFLQDAHHWLILHGRYVCKARKPECWHCVIEPLCEFRPKTPPPNE
;
A
#
# COMPACT_ATOMS: atom_id res chain seq x y z
N MET A 1 20.88 -9.38 9.32
CA MET A 1 20.18 -10.68 9.11
C MET A 1 20.77 -11.43 7.93
N ASN A 2 20.94 -12.74 8.02
CA ASN A 2 21.44 -13.57 6.90
C ASN A 2 20.31 -14.02 5.96
N ALA A 3 20.66 -14.60 4.80
CA ALA A 3 19.71 -15.00 3.76
C ALA A 3 18.72 -16.10 4.23
N SER A 4 19.20 -17.08 4.99
CA SER A 4 18.35 -18.17 5.49
C SER A 4 17.27 -17.68 6.45
N LYS A 5 17.60 -16.75 7.36
CA LYS A 5 16.60 -16.13 8.24
C LYS A 5 15.58 -15.28 7.47
N ARG A 6 16.02 -14.53 6.44
CA ARG A 6 15.10 -13.78 5.58
C ARG A 6 14.11 -14.70 4.91
N ARG A 7 14.58 -15.78 4.31
CA ARG A 7 13.75 -16.80 3.68
C ARG A 7 12.73 -17.37 4.67
N ALA A 8 13.17 -17.80 5.84
CA ALA A 8 12.31 -18.38 6.87
C ALA A 8 11.22 -17.40 7.34
N ILE A 9 11.50 -16.10 7.41
CA ILE A 9 10.50 -15.07 7.71
C ILE A 9 9.39 -15.07 6.65
N TYR A 10 9.76 -15.04 5.36
CA TYR A 10 8.75 -15.01 4.29
C TYR A 10 7.98 -16.32 4.19
N GLU A 11 8.63 -17.46 4.35
CA GLU A 11 7.97 -18.79 4.40
C GLU A 11 6.95 -18.85 5.55
N THR A 12 7.30 -18.31 6.72
CA THR A 12 6.37 -18.23 7.86
C THR A 12 5.18 -17.31 7.54
N LEU A 13 5.40 -16.14 6.97
CA LEU A 13 4.33 -15.22 6.59
C LEU A 13 3.43 -15.81 5.50
N GLN A 14 4.02 -16.47 4.51
CA GLN A 14 3.28 -17.17 3.44
C GLN A 14 2.41 -18.31 3.98
N SER A 15 2.93 -19.12 4.91
CA SER A 15 2.17 -20.22 5.49
C SER A 15 0.91 -19.78 6.21
N LEU A 16 0.92 -18.57 6.79
CA LEU A 16 -0.23 -18.01 7.50
C LEU A 16 -1.21 -17.29 6.59
N ASN A 17 -0.72 -16.66 5.53
CA ASN A 17 -1.52 -15.94 4.56
C ASN A 17 -0.94 -16.15 3.16
N PRO A 18 -1.30 -17.26 2.48
CA PRO A 18 -0.73 -17.59 1.17
C PRO A 18 -1.16 -16.65 0.05
N HIS A 19 -2.25 -15.89 0.23
CA HIS A 19 -2.79 -14.96 -0.76
C HIS A 19 -3.06 -13.59 -0.12
N PRO A 20 -2.01 -12.85 0.26
CA PRO A 20 -2.17 -11.56 0.89
C PRO A 20 -2.64 -10.52 -0.13
N THR A 21 -3.52 -9.62 0.31
CA THR A 21 -4.04 -8.54 -0.54
C THR A 21 -4.22 -7.24 0.24
N THR A 22 -4.55 -6.18 -0.46
CA THR A 22 -4.91 -4.89 0.13
C THR A 22 -6.27 -4.97 0.85
N GLU A 23 -6.46 -4.12 1.85
CA GLU A 23 -7.75 -3.93 2.53
C GLU A 23 -8.66 -2.91 1.80
N LEU A 24 -8.15 -2.26 0.74
CA LEU A 24 -8.96 -1.40 -0.13
C LEU A 24 -9.87 -2.25 -1.04
N GLU A 25 -11.12 -1.80 -1.19
CA GLU A 25 -12.10 -2.45 -2.06
C GLU A 25 -12.04 -1.86 -3.47
N TYR A 26 -11.86 -2.72 -4.45
CA TYR A 26 -11.79 -2.35 -5.88
C TYR A 26 -12.15 -3.55 -6.76
N SER A 27 -12.56 -3.27 -7.99
CA SER A 27 -12.85 -4.29 -9.02
C SER A 27 -12.00 -4.10 -10.28
N THR A 28 -11.45 -2.91 -10.50
CA THR A 28 -10.64 -2.58 -11.68
C THR A 28 -9.34 -1.88 -11.28
N PRO A 29 -8.29 -1.90 -12.14
CA PRO A 29 -7.07 -1.11 -11.91
C PRO A 29 -7.35 0.38 -11.70
N PHE A 30 -8.37 0.94 -12.38
CA PHE A 30 -8.78 2.32 -12.20
C PHE A 30 -9.36 2.57 -10.79
N GLU A 31 -10.28 1.73 -10.35
CA GLU A 31 -10.84 1.84 -8.99
C GLU A 31 -9.74 1.74 -7.93
N LEU A 32 -8.77 0.82 -8.11
CA LEU A 32 -7.62 0.71 -7.21
C LEU A 32 -6.80 1.99 -7.21
N LEU A 33 -6.46 2.55 -8.37
CA LEU A 33 -5.70 3.81 -8.44
C LEU A 33 -6.40 4.92 -7.65
N ILE A 34 -7.69 5.12 -7.86
CA ILE A 34 -8.46 6.15 -7.15
C ILE A 34 -8.49 5.86 -5.63
N ALA A 35 -8.75 4.61 -5.22
CA ALA A 35 -8.76 4.25 -3.81
C ALA A 35 -7.40 4.50 -3.13
N VAL A 36 -6.29 4.14 -3.79
CA VAL A 36 -4.93 4.38 -3.26
C VAL A 36 -4.59 5.87 -3.20
N MET A 37 -4.98 6.66 -4.20
CA MET A 37 -4.83 8.12 -4.15
C MET A 37 -5.57 8.74 -2.95
N LEU A 38 -6.77 8.25 -2.67
CA LEU A 38 -7.59 8.71 -1.57
C LEU A 38 -7.12 8.21 -0.20
N SER A 39 -6.38 7.10 -0.13
CA SER A 39 -5.86 6.54 1.12
C SER A 39 -4.68 7.33 1.72
N ALA A 40 -4.08 8.26 0.99
CA ALA A 40 -3.03 9.12 1.51
C ALA A 40 -3.52 9.89 2.75
N GLN A 41 -2.91 9.64 3.92
CA GLN A 41 -3.31 10.21 5.22
C GLN A 41 -4.80 9.95 5.58
N ALA A 42 -5.35 8.80 5.16
CA ALA A 42 -6.69 8.36 5.50
C ALA A 42 -6.68 6.86 5.83
N THR A 43 -7.70 6.38 6.51
CA THR A 43 -7.85 4.94 6.79
C THR A 43 -8.53 4.23 5.62
N ASP A 44 -8.15 2.98 5.36
CA ASP A 44 -8.78 2.18 4.30
C ASP A 44 -10.30 2.06 4.54
N VAL A 45 -10.74 1.96 5.80
CA VAL A 45 -12.16 1.95 6.18
C VAL A 45 -12.90 3.21 5.70
N SER A 46 -12.30 4.40 5.88
CA SER A 46 -12.93 5.66 5.45
C SER A 46 -12.97 5.78 3.93
N VAL A 47 -11.93 5.30 3.25
CA VAL A 47 -11.87 5.25 1.79
C VAL A 47 -12.91 4.30 1.24
N ASN A 48 -12.96 3.06 1.72
CA ASN A 48 -13.95 2.06 1.29
C ASN A 48 -15.39 2.56 1.48
N LYS A 49 -15.69 3.22 2.61
CA LYS A 49 -17.01 3.81 2.87
C LYS A 49 -17.39 4.86 1.83
N ALA A 50 -16.46 5.68 1.38
CA ALA A 50 -16.68 6.69 0.34
C ALA A 50 -16.82 6.02 -1.05
N MET A 51 -15.94 5.05 -1.37
CA MET A 51 -15.93 4.39 -2.67
C MET A 51 -17.17 3.52 -2.90
N ARG A 52 -17.70 2.84 -1.89
CA ARG A 52 -18.98 2.12 -1.97
C ARG A 52 -20.16 3.00 -2.42
N LYS A 53 -20.07 4.33 -2.21
CA LYS A 53 -21.07 5.29 -2.66
C LYS A 53 -20.75 5.88 -4.04
N MET A 54 -19.48 6.11 -4.33
CA MET A 54 -19.04 6.76 -5.56
C MET A 54 -18.95 5.80 -6.74
N PHE A 55 -18.36 4.62 -6.58
CA PHE A 55 -18.13 3.70 -7.71
C PHE A 55 -19.39 3.18 -8.39
N PRO A 56 -20.54 2.95 -7.71
CA PRO A 56 -21.78 2.63 -8.42
C PRO A 56 -22.29 3.73 -9.37
N VAL A 57 -21.83 4.97 -9.16
CA VAL A 57 -22.22 6.15 -9.98
C VAL A 57 -21.13 6.52 -10.98
N ALA A 58 -19.86 6.45 -10.55
CA ALA A 58 -18.72 6.86 -11.36
C ALA A 58 -17.49 5.99 -11.03
N ASN A 59 -17.22 5.00 -11.87
CA ASN A 59 -16.06 4.09 -11.74
C ASN A 59 -15.20 4.03 -13.00
N THR A 60 -15.31 5.03 -13.87
CA THR A 60 -14.45 5.22 -15.05
C THR A 60 -13.90 6.65 -15.10
N PRO A 61 -12.75 6.88 -15.74
CA PRO A 61 -12.21 8.24 -15.89
C PRO A 61 -13.21 9.22 -16.50
N ARG A 62 -13.98 8.80 -17.51
CA ARG A 62 -15.01 9.63 -18.17
C ARG A 62 -16.13 10.05 -17.21
N GLN A 63 -16.62 9.13 -16.40
CA GLN A 63 -17.67 9.41 -15.41
C GLN A 63 -17.17 10.32 -14.29
N ILE A 64 -15.95 10.14 -13.81
CA ILE A 64 -15.33 11.03 -12.81
C ILE A 64 -15.16 12.46 -13.37
N VAL A 65 -14.71 12.60 -14.62
CA VAL A 65 -14.59 13.93 -15.24
C VAL A 65 -15.98 14.57 -15.40
N ALA A 66 -17.00 13.80 -15.73
CA ALA A 66 -18.38 14.29 -15.82
C ALA A 66 -18.95 14.74 -14.45
N LEU A 67 -18.60 14.08 -13.35
CA LEU A 67 -18.94 14.53 -11.99
C LEU A 67 -18.27 15.86 -11.64
N GLY A 68 -17.04 16.08 -12.14
CA GLY A 68 -16.22 17.24 -11.80
C GLY A 68 -15.73 17.23 -10.36
N GLU A 69 -14.94 18.25 -10.00
CA GLU A 69 -14.33 18.36 -8.66
C GLU A 69 -15.39 18.47 -7.54
N GLU A 70 -16.46 19.22 -7.79
CA GLU A 70 -17.55 19.39 -6.83
C GLU A 70 -18.29 18.07 -6.59
N GLY A 71 -18.65 17.35 -7.66
CA GLY A 71 -19.33 16.06 -7.55
C GLY A 71 -18.49 15.02 -6.83
N VAL A 72 -17.19 14.90 -7.14
CA VAL A 72 -16.26 14.03 -6.42
C VAL A 72 -16.16 14.41 -4.95
N THR A 73 -16.08 15.71 -4.65
CA THR A 73 -16.00 16.24 -3.29
C THR A 73 -17.15 15.75 -2.41
N GLU A 74 -18.38 15.72 -2.94
CA GLU A 74 -19.55 15.27 -2.18
C GLU A 74 -19.42 13.83 -1.65
N TYR A 75 -18.76 12.95 -2.40
CA TYR A 75 -18.50 11.57 -1.96
C TYR A 75 -17.36 11.45 -0.95
N ILE A 76 -16.31 12.29 -1.08
CA ILE A 76 -15.07 12.13 -0.30
C ILE A 76 -14.88 13.16 0.82
N LYS A 77 -15.85 14.03 1.08
CA LYS A 77 -15.76 15.11 2.08
C LYS A 77 -15.45 14.67 3.52
N THR A 78 -15.63 13.38 3.82
CA THR A 78 -15.24 12.79 5.11
C THR A 78 -13.79 12.33 5.16
N ILE A 79 -13.07 12.37 4.04
CA ILE A 79 -11.67 11.99 3.93
C ILE A 79 -10.80 13.24 4.09
N GLY A 80 -9.72 13.15 4.88
CA GLY A 80 -8.78 14.26 5.05
C GLY A 80 -8.23 14.78 3.70
N LEU A 81 -8.04 16.09 3.59
CA LEU A 81 -7.53 16.76 2.38
C LEU A 81 -8.44 16.58 1.14
N TYR A 82 -9.71 16.36 1.34
CA TYR A 82 -10.66 15.98 0.28
C TYR A 82 -10.68 16.92 -0.92
N ARG A 83 -10.54 18.26 -0.73
CA ARG A 83 -10.55 19.22 -1.85
C ARG A 83 -9.37 19.01 -2.80
N THR A 84 -8.16 18.90 -2.23
CA THR A 84 -6.95 18.62 -3.01
C THR A 84 -7.04 17.26 -3.68
N LYS A 85 -7.57 16.25 -2.97
CA LYS A 85 -7.79 14.91 -3.50
C LYS A 85 -8.79 14.89 -4.66
N ALA A 86 -9.94 15.59 -4.53
CA ALA A 86 -10.92 15.71 -5.62
C ALA A 86 -10.30 16.34 -6.87
N LYS A 87 -9.58 17.45 -6.69
CA LYS A 87 -8.85 18.10 -7.79
C LYS A 87 -7.86 17.14 -8.47
N ASN A 88 -7.04 16.45 -7.70
CA ASN A 88 -6.06 15.51 -8.23
C ASN A 88 -6.72 14.33 -8.95
N VAL A 89 -7.79 13.76 -8.40
CA VAL A 89 -8.54 12.65 -9.00
C VAL A 89 -9.11 13.07 -10.36
N VAL A 90 -9.76 14.22 -10.46
CA VAL A 90 -10.32 14.70 -11.73
C VAL A 90 -9.22 15.02 -12.74
N ALA A 91 -8.13 15.67 -12.30
CA ALA A 91 -6.99 15.96 -13.17
C ALA A 91 -6.32 14.67 -13.69
N THR A 92 -6.13 13.67 -12.83
CA THR A 92 -5.64 12.35 -13.22
C THR A 92 -6.55 11.71 -14.25
N CYS A 93 -7.87 11.72 -14.06
CA CYS A 93 -8.82 11.16 -15.02
C CYS A 93 -8.76 11.84 -16.40
N ARG A 94 -8.57 13.15 -16.44
CA ARG A 94 -8.35 13.88 -17.72
C ARG A 94 -7.10 13.40 -18.44
N ILE A 95 -5.97 13.26 -17.72
CA ILE A 95 -4.72 12.75 -18.30
C ILE A 95 -4.87 11.31 -18.78
N LEU A 96 -5.56 10.45 -18.03
CA LEU A 96 -5.83 9.07 -18.46
C LEU A 96 -6.61 9.05 -19.79
N LEU A 97 -7.63 9.90 -19.94
CA LEU A 97 -8.38 10.00 -21.18
C LEU A 97 -7.55 10.55 -22.35
N ASP A 98 -6.74 11.57 -22.07
CA ASP A 98 -5.98 12.25 -23.13
C ASP A 98 -4.77 11.46 -23.64
N ARG A 99 -4.10 10.68 -22.76
CA ARG A 99 -2.81 10.06 -23.06
C ARG A 99 -2.80 8.53 -23.02
N TYR A 100 -3.78 7.93 -22.36
CA TYR A 100 -3.80 6.49 -22.06
C TYR A 100 -5.12 5.82 -22.44
N ASP A 101 -5.93 6.46 -23.27
CA ASP A 101 -7.24 5.94 -23.73
C ASP A 101 -8.19 5.55 -22.57
N GLY A 102 -8.05 6.21 -21.45
CA GLY A 102 -8.84 5.95 -20.23
C GLY A 102 -8.30 4.79 -19.37
N GLU A 103 -7.22 4.15 -19.79
CA GLU A 103 -6.62 3.03 -19.05
C GLU A 103 -5.54 3.50 -18.07
N VAL A 104 -5.31 2.70 -17.03
CA VAL A 104 -4.23 2.95 -16.06
C VAL A 104 -2.93 2.38 -16.62
N PRO A 105 -1.86 3.20 -16.79
CA PRO A 105 -0.60 2.70 -17.32
C PRO A 105 0.11 1.77 -16.34
N ALA A 106 0.63 0.64 -16.83
CA ALA A 106 1.41 -0.32 -16.05
C ALA A 106 2.91 0.06 -16.00
N ASP A 107 3.20 1.35 -15.91
CA ASP A 107 4.55 1.93 -15.90
C ASP A 107 4.69 2.93 -14.74
N ARG A 108 5.82 2.84 -14.03
CA ARG A 108 6.03 3.67 -12.83
C ARG A 108 6.17 5.15 -13.14
N GLU A 109 6.91 5.50 -14.17
CA GLU A 109 7.17 6.89 -14.54
C GLU A 109 5.87 7.56 -15.02
N ALA A 110 5.09 6.84 -15.83
CA ALA A 110 3.77 7.28 -16.26
C ALA A 110 2.82 7.50 -15.07
N LEU A 111 2.80 6.58 -14.10
CA LEU A 111 1.98 6.73 -12.88
C LEU A 111 2.45 7.89 -12.01
N GLU A 112 3.75 8.05 -11.77
CA GLU A 112 4.30 9.16 -10.99
C GLU A 112 4.06 10.53 -11.66
N GLY A 113 3.84 10.56 -12.97
CA GLY A 113 3.45 11.75 -13.72
C GLY A 113 2.00 12.19 -13.52
N LEU A 114 1.16 11.37 -12.88
CA LEU A 114 -0.24 11.69 -12.60
C LEU A 114 -0.37 12.58 -11.34
N PRO A 115 -1.25 13.58 -11.34
CA PRO A 115 -1.46 14.44 -10.17
C PRO A 115 -1.87 13.66 -8.92
N GLY A 116 -1.13 13.85 -7.82
CA GLY A 116 -1.40 13.17 -6.56
C GLY A 116 -0.92 11.71 -6.48
N VAL A 117 -0.22 11.23 -7.51
CA VAL A 117 0.41 9.91 -7.54
C VAL A 117 1.90 10.05 -7.30
N GLY A 118 2.35 9.70 -6.11
CA GLY A 118 3.78 9.59 -5.80
C GLY A 118 4.27 8.14 -5.95
N ARG A 119 5.58 7.93 -5.77
CA ARG A 119 6.24 6.62 -5.90
C ARG A 119 5.56 5.52 -5.09
N LYS A 120 5.15 5.82 -3.84
CA LYS A 120 4.44 4.84 -3.02
C LYS A 120 3.13 4.39 -3.68
N THR A 121 2.32 5.34 -4.13
CA THR A 121 1.05 5.07 -4.82
C THR A 121 1.29 4.27 -6.10
N ALA A 122 2.26 4.68 -6.93
CA ALA A 122 2.63 3.96 -8.14
C ALA A 122 3.05 2.51 -7.83
N ASN A 123 3.90 2.29 -6.83
CA ASN A 123 4.32 0.94 -6.44
C ASN A 123 3.16 0.07 -5.95
N VAL A 124 2.20 0.61 -5.18
CA VAL A 124 1.00 -0.14 -4.76
C VAL A 124 0.16 -0.56 -5.97
N VAL A 125 -0.08 0.37 -6.89
CA VAL A 125 -0.88 0.09 -8.10
C VAL A 125 -0.19 -0.95 -8.98
N LEU A 126 1.10 -0.81 -9.22
CA LEU A 126 1.89 -1.76 -10.01
C LEU A 126 1.90 -3.16 -9.39
N ASN A 127 2.08 -3.24 -8.08
CA ASN A 127 2.06 -4.51 -7.37
C ASN A 127 0.67 -5.15 -7.43
N THR A 128 -0.35 -4.41 -6.99
CA THR A 128 -1.67 -4.98 -6.71
C THR A 128 -2.52 -5.18 -7.97
N ALA A 129 -2.47 -4.25 -8.93
CA ALA A 129 -3.28 -4.35 -10.15
C ALA A 129 -2.55 -5.04 -11.31
N PHE A 130 -1.22 -4.93 -11.38
CA PHE A 130 -0.45 -5.42 -12.53
C PHE A 130 0.51 -6.56 -12.19
N GLY A 131 0.53 -7.03 -10.95
CA GLY A 131 1.38 -8.15 -10.54
C GLY A 131 2.88 -7.87 -10.64
N GLN A 132 3.30 -6.59 -10.65
CA GLN A 132 4.72 -6.26 -10.67
C GLN A 132 5.32 -6.38 -9.27
N PRO A 133 6.53 -6.95 -9.12
CA PRO A 133 7.14 -7.23 -7.82
C PRO A 133 7.71 -5.97 -7.16
N THR A 134 6.88 -4.94 -6.95
CA THR A 134 7.25 -3.68 -6.30
C THR A 134 6.89 -3.71 -4.82
N ILE A 135 7.65 -3.00 -3.99
CA ILE A 135 7.39 -2.87 -2.55
C ILE A 135 7.20 -1.39 -2.21
N ALA A 136 5.96 -1.00 -1.90
CA ALA A 136 5.63 0.38 -1.54
C ALA A 136 5.91 0.63 -0.05
N VAL A 137 7.13 1.04 0.28
CA VAL A 137 7.54 1.25 1.68
C VAL A 137 6.80 2.43 2.30
N ASP A 138 5.94 2.12 3.27
CA ASP A 138 5.27 3.08 4.14
C ASP A 138 5.87 3.06 5.55
N THR A 139 5.24 3.77 6.49
CA THR A 139 5.70 3.81 7.89
C THR A 139 5.62 2.44 8.59
N HIS A 140 4.71 1.55 8.17
CA HIS A 140 4.60 0.19 8.71
C HIS A 140 5.73 -0.69 8.19
N ILE A 141 5.94 -0.74 6.89
CA ILE A 141 7.00 -1.52 6.26
C ILE A 141 8.37 -0.99 6.67
N PHE A 142 8.57 0.34 6.69
CA PHE A 142 9.81 0.96 7.17
C PHE A 142 10.16 0.50 8.59
N ARG A 143 9.19 0.51 9.49
CA ARG A 143 9.36 0.06 10.87
C ARG A 143 9.65 -1.44 10.97
N VAL A 144 8.88 -2.27 10.27
CA VAL A 144 9.06 -3.73 10.27
C VAL A 144 10.44 -4.09 9.74
N ALA A 145 10.84 -3.57 8.59
CA ALA A 145 12.13 -3.85 7.96
C ALA A 145 13.32 -3.51 8.87
N ASN A 146 13.28 -2.33 9.52
CA ASN A 146 14.33 -1.91 10.45
C ASN A 146 14.31 -2.70 11.75
N ARG A 147 13.14 -2.93 12.38
CA ARG A 147 13.05 -3.66 13.64
C ARG A 147 13.44 -5.11 13.52
N THR A 148 12.97 -5.78 12.50
CA THR A 148 13.28 -7.21 12.31
C THR A 148 14.71 -7.45 11.87
N GLY A 149 15.39 -6.44 11.32
CA GLY A 149 16.67 -6.60 10.64
C GLY A 149 16.53 -7.18 9.24
N LEU A 150 15.30 -7.28 8.71
CA LEU A 150 15.01 -7.85 7.39
C LEU A 150 15.69 -7.05 6.28
N ALA A 151 15.55 -5.73 6.31
CA ALA A 151 16.15 -4.79 5.35
C ALA A 151 16.34 -3.41 6.02
N PRO A 152 17.29 -3.23 6.92
CA PRO A 152 17.50 -1.96 7.62
C PRO A 152 17.96 -0.89 6.64
N GLY A 153 17.44 0.33 6.83
CA GLY A 153 17.82 1.50 6.03
C GLY A 153 17.48 2.81 6.75
N LYS A 154 18.22 3.86 6.42
CA LYS A 154 18.10 5.19 7.07
C LYS A 154 16.83 5.95 6.63
N ASP A 155 16.31 5.67 5.46
CA ASP A 155 15.13 6.29 4.88
C ASP A 155 14.33 5.28 4.05
N VAL A 156 13.16 5.71 3.58
CA VAL A 156 12.21 4.88 2.82
C VAL A 156 12.83 4.31 1.55
N ARG A 157 13.65 5.10 0.83
CA ARG A 157 14.31 4.67 -0.41
C ARG A 157 15.37 3.61 -0.16
N ALA A 158 16.14 3.76 0.91
CA ALA A 158 17.15 2.77 1.30
C ALA A 158 16.50 1.44 1.72
N VAL A 159 15.38 1.50 2.46
CA VAL A 159 14.61 0.30 2.83
C VAL A 159 13.98 -0.36 1.61
N GLU A 160 13.39 0.40 0.68
CA GLU A 160 12.83 -0.10 -0.58
C GLU A 160 13.90 -0.88 -1.37
N ALA A 161 15.04 -0.23 -1.65
CA ALA A 161 16.14 -0.86 -2.39
C ALA A 161 16.68 -2.12 -1.68
N ALA A 162 16.78 -2.08 -0.34
CA ALA A 162 17.23 -3.23 0.44
C ALA A 162 16.21 -4.39 0.41
N LEU A 163 14.90 -4.10 0.49
CA LEU A 163 13.85 -5.11 0.37
C LEU A 163 13.84 -5.73 -1.03
N GLU A 164 13.90 -4.92 -2.09
CA GLU A 164 13.98 -5.42 -3.47
C GLU A 164 15.21 -6.30 -3.69
N LYS A 165 16.35 -5.94 -3.10
CA LYS A 165 17.62 -6.69 -3.22
C LYS A 165 17.62 -7.99 -2.42
N PHE A 166 17.08 -7.99 -1.20
CA PHE A 166 17.27 -9.08 -0.23
C PHE A 166 16.08 -10.01 -0.10
N THR A 167 14.90 -9.63 -0.58
CA THR A 167 13.73 -10.52 -0.63
C THR A 167 13.96 -11.60 -1.70
N PRO A 168 13.83 -12.89 -1.38
CA PRO A 168 13.89 -13.93 -2.40
C PRO A 168 12.82 -13.69 -3.48
N LYS A 169 13.18 -13.92 -4.74
CA LYS A 169 12.37 -13.54 -5.92
C LYS A 169 10.94 -14.09 -5.87
N GLU A 170 10.77 -15.30 -5.38
CA GLU A 170 9.47 -15.96 -5.24
C GLU A 170 8.51 -15.29 -4.26
N PHE A 171 9.02 -14.47 -3.34
CA PHE A 171 8.21 -13.75 -2.34
C PHE A 171 8.00 -12.27 -2.68
N LEU A 172 8.71 -11.72 -3.67
CA LEU A 172 8.70 -10.27 -3.96
C LEU A 172 7.29 -9.75 -4.23
N GLN A 173 6.45 -10.51 -4.94
CA GLN A 173 5.09 -10.11 -5.29
C GLN A 173 4.23 -9.87 -4.04
N ASP A 174 4.32 -10.75 -3.07
CA ASP A 174 3.47 -10.75 -1.88
C ASP A 174 4.11 -10.03 -0.68
N ALA A 175 5.42 -9.79 -0.72
CA ALA A 175 6.19 -9.20 0.36
C ALA A 175 5.60 -7.87 0.86
N HIS A 176 5.13 -7.01 -0.07
CA HIS A 176 4.48 -5.76 0.29
C HIS A 176 3.31 -5.96 1.24
N HIS A 177 2.39 -6.87 0.90
CA HIS A 177 1.17 -7.09 1.68
C HIS A 177 1.46 -7.77 3.01
N TRP A 178 2.33 -8.80 3.04
CA TRP A 178 2.73 -9.42 4.32
C TRP A 178 3.35 -8.42 5.28
N LEU A 179 4.27 -7.59 4.81
CA LEU A 179 4.99 -6.65 5.67
C LEU A 179 4.09 -5.51 6.17
N ILE A 180 3.17 -5.00 5.34
CA ILE A 180 2.25 -3.95 5.77
C ILE A 180 1.24 -4.49 6.78
N LEU A 181 0.64 -5.66 6.55
CA LEU A 181 -0.29 -6.31 7.47
C LEU A 181 0.38 -6.65 8.80
N HIS A 182 1.59 -7.23 8.75
CA HIS A 182 2.38 -7.49 9.95
C HIS A 182 2.67 -6.22 10.75
N GLY A 183 2.99 -5.13 10.07
CA GLY A 183 3.21 -3.82 10.70
C GLY A 183 1.96 -3.19 11.28
N ARG A 184 0.80 -3.40 10.68
CA ARG A 184 -0.49 -2.89 11.18
C ARG A 184 -0.95 -3.63 12.43
N TYR A 185 -0.90 -4.95 12.42
CA TYR A 185 -1.60 -5.77 13.39
C TYR A 185 -0.71 -6.39 14.47
N VAL A 186 0.56 -6.64 14.20
CA VAL A 186 1.49 -7.30 15.13
C VAL A 186 2.64 -6.38 15.56
N CYS A 187 3.47 -5.95 14.62
CA CYS A 187 4.63 -5.10 14.90
C CYS A 187 4.23 -3.62 15.02
N LYS A 188 3.32 -3.30 15.94
CA LYS A 188 2.76 -1.96 16.16
C LYS A 188 3.82 -0.94 16.58
N ALA A 189 3.57 0.36 16.32
CA ALA A 189 4.55 1.42 16.55
C ALA A 189 4.98 1.53 18.01
N ARG A 190 4.04 1.68 18.94
CA ARG A 190 4.32 1.93 20.37
C ARG A 190 4.51 0.65 21.18
N LYS A 191 3.65 -0.35 20.97
CA LYS A 191 3.66 -1.62 21.72
C LYS A 191 3.60 -2.78 20.71
N PRO A 192 4.73 -3.23 20.14
CA PRO A 192 4.73 -4.39 19.26
C PRO A 192 4.36 -5.64 20.06
N GLU A 193 3.50 -6.47 19.51
CA GLU A 193 2.96 -7.65 20.17
C GLU A 193 3.90 -8.84 19.95
N CYS A 194 5.14 -8.75 20.47
CA CYS A 194 6.17 -9.76 20.26
C CYS A 194 5.81 -11.13 20.84
N TRP A 195 5.01 -11.17 21.91
CA TRP A 195 4.62 -12.40 22.62
C TRP A 195 3.80 -13.40 21.78
N HIS A 196 3.13 -12.94 20.73
CA HIS A 196 2.41 -13.82 19.79
C HIS A 196 2.89 -13.65 18.35
N CYS A 197 4.01 -12.96 18.15
CA CYS A 197 4.55 -12.71 16.82
C CYS A 197 5.17 -13.98 16.24
N VAL A 198 4.62 -14.47 15.15
CA VAL A 198 5.04 -15.72 14.48
C VAL A 198 6.49 -15.71 13.98
N ILE A 199 7.03 -14.53 13.70
CA ILE A 199 8.43 -14.37 13.28
C ILE A 199 9.35 -13.94 14.43
N GLU A 200 8.87 -13.98 15.69
CA GLU A 200 9.64 -13.57 16.87
C GLU A 200 11.00 -14.25 16.97
N PRO A 201 11.11 -15.59 16.80
CA PRO A 201 12.39 -16.29 16.92
C PRO A 201 13.45 -15.84 15.88
N LEU A 202 13.01 -15.38 14.72
CA LEU A 202 13.86 -14.96 13.61
C LEU A 202 14.18 -13.45 13.65
N CYS A 203 13.38 -12.67 14.39
CA CYS A 203 13.45 -11.22 14.46
C CYS A 203 14.62 -10.73 15.33
N GLU A 204 15.37 -9.75 14.84
CA GLU A 204 16.56 -9.19 15.51
C GLU A 204 16.25 -8.05 16.50
N PHE A 205 14.99 -7.60 16.59
CA PHE A 205 14.56 -6.55 17.53
C PHE A 205 14.74 -6.98 18.98
N ARG A 206 15.35 -6.11 19.80
CA ARG A 206 15.56 -6.30 21.25
C ARG A 206 15.35 -4.97 22.00
N PRO A 207 14.79 -4.96 23.24
CA PRO A 207 14.18 -6.12 23.89
C PRO A 207 12.83 -6.47 23.27
N LYS A 208 12.40 -7.73 23.41
CA LYS A 208 11.05 -8.17 23.02
C LYS A 208 10.02 -7.63 24.02
N THR A 209 8.85 -7.26 23.51
CA THR A 209 7.75 -6.83 24.38
C THR A 209 7.08 -8.07 25.00
N PRO A 210 6.96 -8.15 26.34
CA PRO A 210 6.25 -9.23 27.00
C PRO A 210 4.73 -9.12 26.75
N PRO A 211 3.97 -10.19 27.03
CA PRO A 211 2.52 -10.11 27.05
C PRO A 211 2.04 -9.00 28.03
N PRO A 212 0.88 -8.39 27.78
CA PRO A 212 0.28 -7.49 28.75
C PRO A 212 0.06 -8.25 30.07
N ASN A 213 0.39 -7.63 31.19
CA ASN A 213 0.00 -8.18 32.50
C ASN A 213 -1.52 -8.26 32.55
N GLU A 214 -2.05 -9.41 32.92
CA GLU A 214 -3.46 -9.60 33.24
C GLU A 214 -3.90 -8.72 34.39
#